data_bf9a1d4a7a29ca2e95451b21916fb631
#
_entry.id   bf9a1d4a7a29ca2e95451b21916fb631
#
_cell.length_a   1.000
_cell.length_b   1.000
_cell.length_c   1.000
_cell.angle_alpha   90.00
_cell.angle_beta   90.00
_cell.angle_gamma   90.00
#
_symmetry.space_group_name_H-M   'P 1'
#
loop_
_entity.id
_entity.type
_entity.pdbx_description
1 polymer ?
#
loop_
_entity_poly.entity_id
_entity_poly.type
_entity_poly.pdbx_seq_one_letter_code
_entity_poly.pdbx_strand_id
1 'polypeptide(L)'
;MEITDIHCHILPGMDDGAKDEEESLALVRMAWEQGVEAFIATPHYSRQFRNDCPERIREKCEKLEKEARETIASEIRIYPGQEICWEESVPEKLDRGELLTLADSSYVLVEYLPSVSYGALFRSLRTLRLEGYLPILDHAERYGALRTEGLEELTEAGVCIQMNYGSIGTSLFDKDQRWCRKQLKEGNIHFLGTDMHSVHRRPPRVAEAMKWLETHLSGEELSRICRDRAGQVLTNQNL
;
A
#
# COMPACT_ATOMS: atom_id res chain seq x y z
N MET A 1 -14.31 12.97 -1.31
CA MET A 1 -14.25 11.56 -1.81
C MET A 1 -13.58 10.75 -0.73
N GLU A 2 -14.20 9.69 -0.30
CA GLU A 2 -13.61 8.75 0.66
C GLU A 2 -12.41 8.05 0.02
N ILE A 3 -11.26 8.08 0.68
CA ILE A 3 -10.03 7.43 0.21
C ILE A 3 -9.73 6.26 1.14
N THR A 4 -9.36 5.13 0.57
CA THR A 4 -8.81 3.98 1.30
C THR A 4 -7.31 3.88 1.04
N ASP A 5 -6.52 3.98 2.09
CA ASP A 5 -5.09 3.79 2.05
C ASP A 5 -4.73 2.32 2.28
N ILE A 6 -4.16 1.67 1.28
CA ILE A 6 -3.83 0.25 1.35
C ILE A 6 -2.40 -0.04 1.82
N HIS A 7 -1.61 1.01 2.09
CA HIS A 7 -0.19 0.88 2.43
C HIS A 7 0.24 2.00 3.40
N CYS A 8 0.35 1.69 4.69
CA CYS A 8 0.80 2.65 5.70
C CYS A 8 1.38 1.97 6.94
N HIS A 9 2.34 2.65 7.60
CA HIS A 9 3.07 2.16 8.79
C HIS A 9 2.64 2.92 10.04
N ILE A 10 1.34 2.80 10.35
CA ILE A 10 0.71 3.55 11.46
C ILE A 10 0.67 2.80 12.80
N LEU A 11 1.07 1.53 12.83
CA LEU A 11 1.01 0.75 14.07
C LEU A 11 2.21 1.05 14.97
N PRO A 12 1.99 1.40 16.25
CA PRO A 12 3.06 1.88 17.11
C PRO A 12 4.10 0.80 17.43
N GLY A 13 5.38 1.10 17.14
CA GLY A 13 6.50 0.24 17.52
C GLY A 13 6.49 -1.15 16.89
N MET A 14 5.99 -1.27 15.65
CA MET A 14 6.02 -2.51 14.88
C MET A 14 7.23 -2.56 13.94
N ASP A 15 7.60 -1.43 13.37
CA ASP A 15 8.68 -1.29 12.39
C ASP A 15 9.33 0.10 12.50
N ASP A 16 9.83 0.66 11.41
CA ASP A 16 10.36 2.03 11.32
C ASP A 16 9.28 3.11 11.04
N GLY A 17 8.00 2.72 11.14
CA GLY A 17 6.86 3.63 11.12
C GLY A 17 6.64 4.36 12.43
N ALA A 18 5.37 4.51 12.84
CA ALA A 18 4.99 5.19 14.08
C ALA A 18 5.70 4.58 15.30
N LYS A 19 6.42 5.42 16.05
CA LYS A 19 7.22 4.96 17.22
C LYS A 19 6.35 4.66 18.44
N ASP A 20 5.24 5.37 18.60
CA ASP A 20 4.34 5.30 19.76
C ASP A 20 2.89 5.63 19.35
N GLU A 21 1.97 5.50 20.31
CA GLU A 21 0.53 5.71 20.10
C GLU A 21 0.22 7.17 19.72
N GLU A 22 0.96 8.13 20.24
CA GLU A 22 0.78 9.55 19.93
C GLU A 22 1.10 9.83 18.45
N GLU A 23 2.22 9.30 17.94
CA GLU A 23 2.59 9.44 16.54
C GLU A 23 1.63 8.67 15.61
N SER A 24 1.16 7.49 16.03
CA SER A 24 0.14 6.71 15.30
C SER A 24 -1.13 7.54 15.08
N LEU A 25 -1.69 8.10 16.13
CA LEU A 25 -2.88 8.96 16.05
C LEU A 25 -2.65 10.23 15.27
N ALA A 26 -1.45 10.83 15.39
CA ALA A 26 -1.10 12.01 14.61
C ALA A 26 -1.06 11.71 13.11
N LEU A 27 -0.50 10.56 12.71
CA LEU A 27 -0.47 10.11 11.31
C LEU A 27 -1.89 9.84 10.77
N VAL A 28 -2.72 9.12 11.52
CA VAL A 28 -4.13 8.87 11.16
C VAL A 28 -4.88 10.20 10.99
N ARG A 29 -4.74 11.14 11.94
CA ARG A 29 -5.35 12.47 11.86
C ARG A 29 -4.90 13.23 10.62
N MET A 30 -3.59 13.29 10.35
CA MET A 30 -3.04 13.97 9.19
C MET A 30 -3.56 13.40 7.86
N ALA A 31 -3.72 12.09 7.78
CA ALA A 31 -4.26 11.43 6.59
C ALA A 31 -5.78 11.65 6.46
N TRP A 32 -6.52 11.57 7.58
CA TRP A 32 -7.96 11.84 7.60
C TRP A 32 -8.27 13.28 7.17
N GLU A 33 -7.50 14.27 7.63
CA GLU A 33 -7.62 15.67 7.18
C GLU A 33 -7.38 15.83 5.66
N GLN A 34 -6.76 14.85 5.02
CA GLN A 34 -6.53 14.79 3.56
C GLN A 34 -7.54 13.88 2.84
N GLY A 35 -8.58 13.38 3.54
CA GLY A 35 -9.67 12.60 2.97
C GLY A 35 -9.52 11.09 3.05
N VAL A 36 -8.54 10.57 3.80
CA VAL A 36 -8.39 9.13 4.03
C VAL A 36 -9.29 8.70 5.19
N GLU A 37 -10.22 7.79 4.94
CA GLU A 37 -11.19 7.32 5.94
C GLU A 37 -10.96 5.86 6.35
N ALA A 38 -10.36 5.06 5.45
CA ALA A 38 -10.02 3.69 5.73
C ALA A 38 -8.52 3.43 5.51
N PHE A 39 -7.92 2.63 6.38
CA PHE A 39 -6.51 2.30 6.37
C PHE A 39 -6.33 0.79 6.42
N ILE A 40 -5.46 0.25 5.60
CA ILE A 40 -4.91 -1.08 5.81
C ILE A 40 -3.51 -0.87 6.39
N ALA A 41 -3.34 -1.14 7.67
CA ALA A 41 -2.05 -1.01 8.32
C ALA A 41 -1.13 -2.15 7.89
N THR A 42 0.01 -1.81 7.32
CA THR A 42 0.93 -2.77 6.67
C THR A 42 2.33 -2.72 7.28
N PRO A 43 2.50 -3.07 8.57
CA PRO A 43 3.84 -3.11 9.14
C PRO A 43 4.72 -4.08 8.35
N HIS A 44 6.00 -3.74 8.21
CA HIS A 44 6.96 -4.56 7.49
C HIS A 44 7.06 -5.97 8.06
N TYR A 45 7.09 -6.98 7.17
CA TYR A 45 7.66 -8.27 7.41
C TYR A 45 8.96 -8.41 6.62
N SER A 46 10.09 -8.49 7.31
CA SER A 46 11.41 -8.62 6.69
C SER A 46 12.40 -9.28 7.65
N ARG A 47 13.64 -9.48 7.20
CA ARG A 47 14.71 -9.96 8.09
C ARG A 47 15.00 -9.04 9.28
N GLN A 48 14.76 -7.75 9.11
CA GLN A 48 14.95 -6.73 10.15
C GLN A 48 13.74 -6.63 11.07
N PHE A 49 12.54 -6.68 10.51
CA PHE A 49 11.28 -6.55 11.22
C PHE A 49 10.49 -7.86 11.09
N ARG A 50 10.69 -8.75 12.06
CA ARG A 50 9.98 -10.04 12.10
C ARG A 50 8.62 -9.89 12.77
N ASN A 51 7.68 -9.32 12.03
CA ASN A 51 6.29 -9.24 12.45
C ASN A 51 5.54 -10.52 12.04
N ASP A 52 5.98 -11.66 12.60
CA ASP A 52 5.45 -13.01 12.37
C ASP A 52 4.40 -13.43 13.42
N CYS A 53 3.71 -12.46 14.01
CA CYS A 53 2.62 -12.67 14.93
C CYS A 53 1.40 -11.85 14.46
N PRO A 54 0.55 -12.43 13.60
CA PRO A 54 -0.65 -11.79 13.07
C PRO A 54 -1.59 -11.24 14.13
N GLU A 55 -1.74 -11.95 15.24
CA GLU A 55 -2.62 -11.57 16.36
C GLU A 55 -2.19 -10.22 16.94
N ARG A 56 -0.90 -9.98 17.10
CA ARG A 56 -0.38 -8.71 17.61
C ARG A 56 -0.69 -7.54 16.68
N ILE A 57 -0.66 -7.76 15.36
CA ILE A 57 -1.03 -6.75 14.37
C ILE A 57 -2.52 -6.44 14.49
N ARG A 58 -3.38 -7.46 14.57
CA ARG A 58 -4.82 -7.32 14.72
C ARG A 58 -5.19 -6.55 15.99
N GLU A 59 -4.63 -6.95 17.14
CA GLU A 59 -4.86 -6.27 18.42
C GLU A 59 -4.49 -4.77 18.36
N LYS A 60 -3.36 -4.46 17.71
CA LYS A 60 -2.93 -3.07 17.54
C LYS A 60 -3.84 -2.28 16.59
N CYS A 61 -4.33 -2.89 15.51
CA CYS A 61 -5.31 -2.28 14.61
C CYS A 61 -6.61 -1.96 15.36
N GLU A 62 -7.16 -2.92 16.09
CA GLU A 62 -8.39 -2.74 16.88
C GLU A 62 -8.25 -1.62 17.92
N LYS A 63 -7.12 -1.61 18.64
CA LYS A 63 -6.85 -0.56 19.64
C LYS A 63 -6.76 0.82 18.98
N LEU A 64 -5.98 0.94 17.90
CA LEU A 64 -5.79 2.21 17.20
C LEU A 64 -7.09 2.69 16.53
N GLU A 65 -7.87 1.79 15.92
CA GLU A 65 -9.18 2.14 15.37
C GLU A 65 -10.10 2.70 16.43
N LYS A 66 -10.23 2.02 17.56
CA LYS A 66 -11.08 2.48 18.67
C LYS A 66 -10.69 3.89 19.11
N GLU A 67 -9.42 4.13 19.34
CA GLU A 67 -8.93 5.41 19.82
C GLU A 67 -9.07 6.52 18.75
N ALA A 68 -8.79 6.20 17.49
CA ALA A 68 -8.99 7.13 16.38
C ALA A 68 -10.47 7.51 16.20
N ARG A 69 -11.38 6.57 16.36
CA ARG A 69 -12.82 6.82 16.30
C ARG A 69 -13.34 7.67 17.45
N GLU A 70 -12.75 7.54 18.63
CA GLU A 70 -13.12 8.34 19.79
C GLU A 70 -12.54 9.77 19.74
N THR A 71 -11.36 9.94 19.14
CA THR A 71 -10.57 11.20 19.25
C THR A 71 -10.44 11.99 17.95
N ILE A 72 -10.72 11.37 16.79
CA ILE A 72 -10.59 12.00 15.48
C ILE A 72 -11.95 12.01 14.77
N ALA A 73 -12.44 10.82 14.33
CA ALA A 73 -13.70 10.72 13.60
C ALA A 73 -14.29 9.30 13.68
N SER A 74 -15.59 9.19 13.87
CA SER A 74 -16.31 7.92 14.08
C SER A 74 -16.34 7.00 12.86
N GLU A 75 -16.13 7.53 11.66
CA GLU A 75 -16.11 6.82 10.39
C GLU A 75 -14.79 6.11 10.11
N ILE A 76 -13.70 6.45 10.78
CA ILE A 76 -12.38 5.83 10.57
C ILE A 76 -12.45 4.31 10.74
N ARG A 77 -11.80 3.60 9.81
CA ARG A 77 -11.62 2.15 9.83
C ARG A 77 -10.15 1.80 9.65
N ILE A 78 -9.67 0.81 10.43
CA ILE A 78 -8.29 0.33 10.36
C ILE A 78 -8.29 -1.19 10.25
N TYR A 79 -7.82 -1.69 9.13
CA TYR A 79 -7.75 -3.11 8.82
C TYR A 79 -6.32 -3.63 8.98
N PRO A 80 -6.15 -4.91 9.38
CA PRO A 80 -4.83 -5.52 9.43
C PRO A 80 -4.33 -5.92 8.05
N GLY A 81 -3.02 -5.85 7.86
CA GLY A 81 -2.29 -6.31 6.69
C GLY A 81 -0.80 -6.35 6.98
N GLN A 82 0.00 -6.63 5.97
CA GLN A 82 1.47 -6.57 6.05
C GLN A 82 2.06 -6.14 4.72
N GLU A 83 3.14 -5.37 4.76
CA GLU A 83 4.08 -5.22 3.65
C GLU A 83 5.14 -6.30 3.78
N ILE A 84 5.12 -7.26 2.85
CA ILE A 84 5.93 -8.48 2.94
C ILE A 84 7.13 -8.37 2.02
N CYS A 85 8.34 -8.28 2.60
CA CYS A 85 9.57 -8.41 1.84
C CYS A 85 9.69 -9.86 1.34
N TRP A 86 9.78 -10.01 0.03
CA TRP A 86 9.80 -11.32 -0.60
C TRP A 86 10.94 -12.22 -0.12
N GLU A 87 10.60 -13.43 0.28
CA GLU A 87 11.48 -14.58 0.46
C GLU A 87 10.78 -15.87 -0.01
N GLU A 88 11.52 -16.93 -0.33
CA GLU A 88 10.95 -18.17 -0.89
C GLU A 88 9.94 -18.85 0.03
N SER A 89 10.00 -18.61 1.33
CA SER A 89 9.08 -19.17 2.33
C SER A 89 7.75 -18.41 2.47
N VAL A 90 7.58 -17.27 1.78
CA VAL A 90 6.39 -16.42 1.90
C VAL A 90 5.08 -17.18 1.59
N PRO A 91 4.96 -17.94 0.49
CA PRO A 91 3.71 -18.68 0.21
C PRO A 91 3.35 -19.66 1.34
N GLU A 92 4.32 -20.45 1.81
CA GLU A 92 4.11 -21.41 2.88
C GLU A 92 3.69 -20.72 4.21
N LYS A 93 4.27 -19.57 4.52
CA LYS A 93 3.92 -18.80 5.72
C LYS A 93 2.52 -18.19 5.63
N LEU A 94 2.12 -17.73 4.46
CA LEU A 94 0.76 -17.26 4.20
C LEU A 94 -0.25 -18.41 4.39
N ASP A 95 0.01 -19.59 3.84
CA ASP A 95 -0.84 -20.76 3.97
C ASP A 95 -0.98 -21.25 5.43
N ARG A 96 0.06 -21.06 6.23
CA ARG A 96 0.04 -21.37 7.67
C ARG A 96 -0.58 -20.28 8.54
N GLY A 97 -0.93 -19.15 7.96
CA GLY A 97 -1.43 -17.99 8.69
C GLY A 97 -0.37 -17.30 9.57
N GLU A 98 0.92 -17.48 9.26
CA GLU A 98 2.04 -16.81 9.94
C GLU A 98 2.25 -15.37 9.42
N LEU A 99 1.71 -15.06 8.24
CA LEU A 99 1.70 -13.75 7.63
C LEU A 99 0.27 -13.33 7.29
N LEU A 100 0.04 -12.01 7.23
CA LEU A 100 -1.25 -11.43 6.90
C LEU A 100 -1.32 -11.03 5.43
N THR A 101 -2.44 -11.36 4.83
CA THR A 101 -2.93 -10.70 3.61
C THR A 101 -3.54 -9.34 3.96
N LEU A 102 -3.86 -8.52 2.98
CA LEU A 102 -4.52 -7.23 3.21
C LEU A 102 -5.98 -7.41 3.61
N ALA A 103 -6.35 -6.95 4.80
CA ALA A 103 -7.73 -7.00 5.34
C ALA A 103 -8.38 -8.40 5.25
N ASP A 104 -7.62 -9.46 5.52
CA ASP A 104 -8.06 -10.87 5.44
C ASP A 104 -8.60 -11.31 4.07
N SER A 105 -8.23 -10.61 3.01
CA SER A 105 -8.56 -10.94 1.63
C SER A 105 -7.54 -11.90 1.01
N SER A 106 -7.63 -12.14 -0.30
CA SER A 106 -6.58 -12.86 -1.05
C SER A 106 -5.42 -11.96 -1.49
N TYR A 107 -5.49 -10.65 -1.24
CA TYR A 107 -4.48 -9.69 -1.68
C TYR A 107 -3.27 -9.68 -0.76
N VAL A 108 -2.07 -9.70 -1.35
CA VAL A 108 -0.77 -9.70 -0.65
C VAL A 108 0.06 -8.54 -1.16
N LEU A 109 0.45 -7.63 -0.27
CA LEU A 109 1.35 -6.52 -0.60
C LEU A 109 2.80 -7.00 -0.48
N VAL A 110 3.55 -6.92 -1.57
CA VAL A 110 4.89 -7.50 -1.66
C VAL A 110 5.92 -6.46 -2.03
N GLU A 111 6.96 -6.35 -1.21
CA GLU A 111 8.13 -5.52 -1.46
C GLU A 111 9.37 -6.32 -1.85
N TYR A 112 10.30 -5.64 -2.50
CA TYR A 112 11.61 -6.14 -2.89
C TYR A 112 12.70 -5.12 -2.60
N LEU A 113 13.94 -5.56 -2.58
CA LEU A 113 15.06 -4.62 -2.62
C LEU A 113 15.03 -3.85 -3.96
N PRO A 114 15.35 -2.54 -3.98
CA PRO A 114 15.33 -1.73 -5.20
C PRO A 114 16.20 -2.26 -6.35
N SER A 115 17.19 -3.09 -6.02
CA SER A 115 18.09 -3.73 -6.98
C SER A 115 17.59 -5.07 -7.53
N VAL A 116 16.36 -5.47 -7.23
CA VAL A 116 15.76 -6.71 -7.73
C VAL A 116 15.78 -6.73 -9.27
N SER A 117 16.13 -7.86 -9.85
CA SER A 117 16.01 -8.03 -11.31
C SER A 117 14.57 -8.27 -11.71
N TYR A 118 14.16 -7.80 -12.90
CA TYR A 118 12.81 -8.02 -13.42
C TYR A 118 12.41 -9.51 -13.40
N GLY A 119 13.30 -10.39 -13.87
CA GLY A 119 13.00 -11.82 -13.91
C GLY A 119 12.82 -12.47 -12.53
N ALA A 120 13.47 -11.96 -11.47
CA ALA A 120 13.24 -12.43 -10.09
C ALA A 120 11.86 -11.96 -9.58
N LEU A 121 11.57 -10.68 -9.76
CA LEU A 121 10.30 -10.06 -9.40
C LEU A 121 9.11 -10.75 -10.10
N PHE A 122 9.19 -10.93 -11.42
CA PHE A 122 8.15 -11.59 -12.20
C PHE A 122 7.88 -13.03 -11.74
N ARG A 123 8.95 -13.83 -11.53
CA ARG A 123 8.79 -15.23 -11.09
C ARG A 123 8.15 -15.33 -9.71
N SER A 124 8.57 -14.51 -8.76
CA SER A 124 8.05 -14.56 -7.40
C SER A 124 6.59 -14.12 -7.31
N LEU A 125 6.21 -13.04 -7.99
CA LEU A 125 4.81 -12.59 -8.06
C LEU A 125 3.91 -13.62 -8.77
N ARG A 126 4.42 -14.25 -9.84
CA ARG A 126 3.73 -15.36 -10.50
C ARG A 126 3.56 -16.57 -9.59
N THR A 127 4.53 -16.88 -8.73
CA THR A 127 4.39 -17.97 -7.74
C THR A 127 3.20 -17.69 -6.83
N LEU A 128 3.06 -16.51 -6.26
CA LEU A 128 1.90 -16.14 -5.45
C LEU A 128 0.58 -16.28 -6.22
N ARG A 129 0.56 -15.89 -7.49
CA ARG A 129 -0.63 -16.07 -8.35
C ARG A 129 -1.02 -17.54 -8.51
N LEU A 130 -0.06 -18.42 -8.69
CA LEU A 130 -0.29 -19.86 -8.85
C LEU A 130 -0.77 -20.52 -7.56
N GLU A 131 -0.36 -20.00 -6.39
CA GLU A 131 -0.85 -20.42 -5.07
C GLU A 131 -2.24 -19.82 -4.72
N GLY A 132 -2.84 -19.03 -5.61
CA GLY A 132 -4.19 -18.49 -5.45
C GLY A 132 -4.27 -17.11 -4.79
N TYR A 133 -3.14 -16.47 -4.51
CA TYR A 133 -3.09 -15.11 -3.99
C TYR A 133 -3.21 -14.07 -5.11
N LEU A 134 -3.56 -12.84 -4.72
CA LEU A 134 -3.61 -11.66 -5.59
C LEU A 134 -2.48 -10.71 -5.22
N PRO A 135 -1.27 -10.88 -5.79
CA PRO A 135 -0.14 -10.04 -5.42
C PRO A 135 -0.31 -8.60 -5.88
N ILE A 136 -0.01 -7.68 -4.97
CA ILE A 136 0.16 -6.25 -5.24
C ILE A 136 1.66 -5.97 -5.12
N LEU A 137 2.29 -5.57 -6.21
CA LEU A 137 3.64 -5.04 -6.17
C LEU A 137 3.58 -3.63 -5.60
N ASP A 138 4.18 -3.43 -4.44
CA ASP A 138 4.19 -2.13 -3.77
C ASP A 138 5.12 -1.12 -4.47
N HIS A 139 4.95 0.16 -4.12
CA HIS A 139 5.76 1.33 -4.56
C HIS A 139 6.62 1.07 -5.82
N ALA A 140 5.94 0.66 -6.92
CA ALA A 140 6.57 0.23 -8.18
C ALA A 140 7.58 1.24 -8.73
N GLU A 141 7.43 2.50 -8.39
CA GLU A 141 8.34 3.57 -8.76
C GLU A 141 9.75 3.45 -8.17
N ARG A 142 9.96 2.60 -7.15
CA ARG A 142 11.27 2.37 -6.54
C ARG A 142 12.12 1.35 -7.29
N TYR A 143 11.50 0.55 -8.17
CA TYR A 143 12.22 -0.52 -8.86
C TYR A 143 12.78 -0.06 -10.19
N GLY A 144 14.13 0.02 -10.27
CA GLY A 144 14.81 0.38 -11.50
C GLY A 144 14.49 -0.56 -12.67
N ALA A 145 14.22 -1.84 -12.37
CA ALA A 145 13.83 -2.85 -13.35
C ALA A 145 12.55 -2.54 -14.12
N LEU A 146 11.65 -1.69 -13.58
CA LEU A 146 10.37 -1.33 -14.19
C LEU A 146 10.39 -0.01 -14.95
N ARG A 147 11.55 0.66 -15.03
CA ARG A 147 11.64 2.00 -15.66
C ARG A 147 11.56 1.97 -17.17
N THR A 148 11.90 0.86 -17.78
CA THR A 148 11.94 0.71 -19.23
C THR A 148 10.79 -0.14 -19.77
N GLU A 149 10.43 -1.19 -19.04
CA GLU A 149 9.44 -2.18 -19.49
C GLU A 149 8.91 -3.00 -18.30
N GLY A 150 7.93 -3.85 -18.53
CA GLY A 150 7.54 -4.91 -17.60
C GLY A 150 6.28 -4.66 -16.78
N LEU A 151 5.78 -3.42 -16.65
CA LEU A 151 4.52 -3.16 -15.93
C LEU A 151 3.31 -3.80 -16.62
N GLU A 152 3.23 -3.68 -17.94
CA GLU A 152 2.16 -4.27 -18.75
C GLU A 152 2.18 -5.80 -18.65
N GLU A 153 3.36 -6.42 -18.78
CA GLU A 153 3.54 -7.88 -18.63
C GLU A 153 3.14 -8.38 -17.23
N LEU A 154 3.49 -7.62 -16.18
CA LEU A 154 3.07 -7.94 -14.81
C LEU A 154 1.54 -7.88 -14.66
N THR A 155 0.93 -6.84 -15.22
CA THR A 155 -0.53 -6.67 -15.19
C THR A 155 -1.24 -7.80 -15.96
N GLU A 156 -0.75 -8.16 -17.15
CA GLU A 156 -1.25 -9.29 -17.92
C GLU A 156 -1.10 -10.64 -17.19
N ALA A 157 -0.05 -10.76 -16.35
CA ALA A 157 0.13 -11.92 -15.48
C ALA A 157 -0.78 -11.91 -14.24
N GLY A 158 -1.65 -10.88 -14.08
CA GLY A 158 -2.59 -10.74 -12.99
C GLY A 158 -1.97 -10.18 -11.69
N VAL A 159 -0.87 -9.43 -11.81
CA VAL A 159 -0.24 -8.70 -10.71
C VAL A 159 -0.82 -7.29 -10.65
N CYS A 160 -1.26 -6.87 -9.49
CA CYS A 160 -1.65 -5.49 -9.27
C CYS A 160 -0.44 -4.62 -8.95
N ILE A 161 -0.49 -3.36 -9.34
CA ILE A 161 0.61 -2.40 -9.15
C ILE A 161 0.15 -1.28 -8.21
N GLN A 162 0.90 -1.06 -7.14
CA GLN A 162 0.70 0.07 -6.23
C GLN A 162 1.81 1.11 -6.44
N MET A 163 1.46 2.37 -6.28
CA MET A 163 2.35 3.53 -6.32
C MET A 163 2.07 4.43 -5.12
N ASN A 164 3.11 5.10 -4.62
CA ASN A 164 2.94 6.03 -3.51
C ASN A 164 2.37 7.37 -3.96
N TYR A 165 1.40 7.93 -3.20
CA TYR A 165 0.88 9.29 -3.43
C TYR A 165 2.02 10.31 -3.51
N GLY A 166 3.01 10.24 -2.62
CA GLY A 166 4.13 11.16 -2.58
C GLY A 166 5.01 11.17 -3.83
N SER A 167 4.96 10.11 -4.63
CA SER A 167 5.75 9.98 -5.86
C SER A 167 5.12 10.67 -7.08
N ILE A 168 3.84 11.07 -6.99
CA ILE A 168 3.14 11.81 -8.05
C ILE A 168 3.66 13.25 -8.13
N GLY A 169 3.84 13.92 -6.98
CA GLY A 169 4.42 15.24 -6.81
C GLY A 169 3.86 16.33 -7.73
N THR A 170 4.48 17.50 -7.74
CA THR A 170 4.07 18.64 -8.58
C THR A 170 5.17 19.14 -9.53
N SER A 171 6.41 18.63 -9.43
CA SER A 171 7.52 19.07 -10.28
C SER A 171 7.37 18.59 -11.72
N LEU A 172 7.50 19.53 -12.66
CA LEU A 172 7.50 19.22 -14.10
C LEU A 172 8.85 18.70 -14.60
N PHE A 173 9.92 18.94 -13.86
CA PHE A 173 11.29 18.62 -14.27
C PHE A 173 11.80 17.32 -13.65
N ASP A 174 11.16 16.81 -12.61
CA ASP A 174 11.51 15.54 -11.98
C ASP A 174 11.18 14.36 -12.90
N LYS A 175 12.19 13.56 -13.24
CA LYS A 175 12.05 12.42 -14.17
C LYS A 175 11.23 11.30 -13.56
N ASP A 176 11.35 11.08 -12.26
CA ASP A 176 10.65 10.03 -11.55
C ASP A 176 9.17 10.37 -11.43
N GLN A 177 8.83 11.60 -11.06
CA GLN A 177 7.44 12.06 -11.03
C GLN A 177 6.79 12.03 -12.42
N ARG A 178 7.54 12.36 -13.48
CA ARG A 178 7.02 12.26 -14.86
C ARG A 178 6.73 10.82 -15.25
N TRP A 179 7.59 9.87 -14.86
CA TRP A 179 7.35 8.45 -15.08
C TRP A 179 6.09 8.00 -14.32
N CYS A 180 5.96 8.33 -13.05
CA CYS A 180 4.78 8.01 -12.24
C CYS A 180 3.48 8.50 -12.89
N ARG A 181 3.45 9.77 -13.29
CA ARG A 181 2.29 10.38 -13.98
C ARG A 181 1.98 9.74 -15.32
N LYS A 182 3.01 9.31 -16.06
CA LYS A 182 2.84 8.56 -17.31
C LYS A 182 2.14 7.24 -17.02
N GLN A 183 2.62 6.46 -16.04
CA GLN A 183 2.04 5.16 -15.70
C GLN A 183 0.59 5.27 -15.20
N LEU A 184 0.26 6.32 -14.45
CA LEU A 184 -1.11 6.63 -14.05
C LEU A 184 -2.03 6.89 -15.26
N LYS A 185 -1.59 7.71 -16.21
CA LYS A 185 -2.36 8.02 -17.42
C LYS A 185 -2.53 6.83 -18.36
N GLU A 186 -1.57 5.91 -18.37
CA GLU A 186 -1.62 4.67 -19.17
C GLU A 186 -2.47 3.57 -18.48
N GLY A 187 -2.94 3.81 -17.25
CA GLY A 187 -3.77 2.87 -16.52
C GLY A 187 -3.02 1.68 -15.89
N ASN A 188 -1.68 1.74 -15.87
CA ASN A 188 -0.83 0.69 -15.34
C ASN A 188 -0.80 0.62 -13.80
N ILE A 189 -1.31 1.64 -13.12
CA ILE A 189 -1.36 1.69 -11.66
C ILE A 189 -2.75 1.31 -11.18
N HIS A 190 -2.82 0.34 -10.29
CA HIS A 190 -4.06 -0.19 -9.75
C HIS A 190 -4.44 0.45 -8.43
N PHE A 191 -3.47 0.75 -7.59
CA PHE A 191 -3.66 1.27 -6.23
C PHE A 191 -2.72 2.43 -5.95
N LEU A 192 -3.18 3.33 -5.08
CA LEU A 192 -2.33 4.33 -4.44
C LEU A 192 -2.24 4.02 -2.93
N GLY A 193 -1.07 4.26 -2.35
CA GLY A 193 -0.82 4.14 -0.91
C GLY A 193 -0.04 5.34 -0.40
N THR A 194 -0.14 5.66 0.88
CA THR A 194 0.64 6.76 1.45
C THR A 194 2.07 6.36 1.73
N ASP A 195 2.27 5.11 2.15
CA ASP A 195 3.53 4.61 2.67
C ASP A 195 4.09 5.56 3.77
N MET A 196 3.16 6.14 4.57
CA MET A 196 3.50 7.07 5.64
C MET A 196 4.12 6.35 6.82
N HIS A 197 5.18 6.94 7.38
CA HIS A 197 5.95 6.35 8.49
C HIS A 197 6.09 7.31 9.68
N SER A 198 6.09 8.62 9.43
CA SER A 198 6.30 9.60 10.49
C SER A 198 5.74 10.96 10.12
N VAL A 199 5.35 11.73 11.11
CA VAL A 199 4.72 13.05 10.92
C VAL A 199 5.64 14.07 10.23
N HIS A 200 6.96 13.88 10.30
CA HIS A 200 7.93 14.86 9.78
C HIS A 200 8.69 14.39 8.54
N ARG A 201 9.15 13.13 8.51
CA ARG A 201 10.03 12.64 7.44
C ARG A 201 9.26 12.02 6.28
N ARG A 202 8.24 11.22 6.61
CA ARG A 202 7.38 10.50 5.62
C ARG A 202 5.91 10.67 6.01
N PRO A 203 5.37 11.91 5.98
CA PRO A 203 3.95 12.15 6.25
C PRO A 203 3.07 11.66 5.10
N PRO A 204 1.75 11.53 5.30
CA PRO A 204 0.83 11.31 4.20
C PRO A 204 0.85 12.51 3.25
N ARG A 205 1.00 12.25 1.95
CA ARG A 205 1.06 13.29 0.90
C ARG A 205 -0.10 13.19 -0.08
N VAL A 206 -1.28 12.87 0.42
CA VAL A 206 -2.47 12.67 -0.39
C VAL A 206 -2.94 13.97 -1.03
N ALA A 207 -3.09 15.03 -0.24
CA ALA A 207 -3.58 16.31 -0.74
C ALA A 207 -2.69 16.95 -1.83
N GLU A 208 -1.38 16.70 -1.78
CA GLU A 208 -0.46 17.14 -2.83
C GLU A 208 -0.68 16.38 -4.13
N ALA A 209 -0.80 15.05 -4.05
CA ALA A 209 -1.05 14.19 -5.19
C ALA A 209 -2.42 14.44 -5.82
N MET A 210 -3.46 14.64 -4.99
CA MET A 210 -4.83 14.90 -5.43
C MET A 210 -4.94 16.11 -6.35
N LYS A 211 -4.18 17.18 -6.11
CA LYS A 211 -4.14 18.35 -7.00
C LYS A 211 -3.80 18.00 -8.45
N TRP A 212 -2.87 17.06 -8.62
CA TRP A 212 -2.50 16.58 -9.95
C TRP A 212 -3.53 15.58 -10.48
N LEU A 213 -3.96 14.63 -9.67
CA LEU A 213 -4.89 13.58 -10.04
C LEU A 213 -6.23 14.16 -10.53
N GLU A 214 -6.84 15.07 -9.76
CA GLU A 214 -8.12 15.73 -10.09
C GLU A 214 -8.06 16.54 -11.40
N THR A 215 -6.86 17.01 -11.78
CA THR A 215 -6.68 17.80 -13.01
C THR A 215 -6.46 16.91 -14.24
N HIS A 216 -5.98 15.67 -14.06
CA HIS A 216 -5.49 14.86 -15.18
C HIS A 216 -6.21 13.52 -15.36
N LEU A 217 -6.99 13.08 -14.38
CA LEU A 217 -7.81 11.88 -14.45
C LEU A 217 -9.30 12.28 -14.49
N SER A 218 -10.11 11.47 -15.12
CA SER A 218 -11.57 11.60 -15.03
C SER A 218 -12.06 11.26 -13.62
N GLY A 219 -13.25 11.72 -13.25
CA GLY A 219 -13.83 11.38 -11.94
C GLY A 219 -14.01 9.87 -11.73
N GLU A 220 -14.25 9.11 -12.80
CA GLU A 220 -14.36 7.65 -12.75
C GLU A 220 -13.00 6.98 -12.50
N GLU A 221 -11.95 7.40 -13.20
CA GLU A 221 -10.59 6.90 -12.99
C GLU A 221 -10.09 7.21 -11.58
N LEU A 222 -10.37 8.43 -11.11
CA LEU A 222 -10.02 8.88 -9.78
C LEU A 222 -10.74 8.05 -8.69
N SER A 223 -12.06 7.84 -8.83
CA SER A 223 -12.81 6.99 -7.90
C SER A 223 -12.25 5.56 -7.89
N ARG A 224 -11.98 5.02 -9.07
CA ARG A 224 -11.46 3.66 -9.23
C ARG A 224 -10.14 3.45 -8.50
N ILE A 225 -9.19 4.37 -8.64
CA ILE A 225 -7.83 4.18 -8.07
C ILE A 225 -7.75 4.54 -6.58
N CYS A 226 -8.57 5.49 -6.10
CA CYS A 226 -8.50 5.97 -4.72
C CYS A 226 -9.46 5.26 -3.77
N ARG A 227 -10.53 4.62 -4.28
CA ARG A 227 -11.58 4.03 -3.46
C ARG A 227 -12.04 2.66 -3.94
N ASP A 228 -12.50 2.56 -5.20
CA ASP A 228 -13.32 1.41 -5.62
C ASP A 228 -12.51 0.11 -5.63
N ARG A 229 -11.27 0.13 -6.14
CA ARG A 229 -10.36 -1.02 -6.13
C ARG A 229 -9.94 -1.41 -4.70
N ALA A 230 -9.66 -0.43 -3.85
CA ALA A 230 -9.37 -0.71 -2.44
C ALA A 230 -10.60 -1.31 -1.73
N GLY A 231 -11.81 -0.87 -2.08
CA GLY A 231 -13.05 -1.50 -1.64
C GLY A 231 -13.17 -2.97 -2.07
N GLN A 232 -12.66 -3.33 -3.25
CA GLN A 232 -12.60 -4.73 -3.70
C GLN A 232 -11.62 -5.55 -2.85
N VAL A 233 -10.50 -4.97 -2.41
CA VAL A 233 -9.61 -5.62 -1.43
C VAL A 233 -10.36 -5.89 -0.14
N LEU A 234 -11.05 -4.90 0.42
CA LEU A 234 -11.80 -5.03 1.68
C LEU A 234 -12.94 -6.06 1.60
N THR A 235 -13.50 -6.31 0.43
CA THR A 235 -14.59 -7.26 0.19
C THR A 235 -14.13 -8.57 -0.46
N ASN A 236 -12.82 -8.76 -0.60
CA ASN A 236 -12.19 -9.92 -1.24
C ASN A 236 -12.74 -10.23 -2.64
N GLN A 237 -12.93 -9.21 -3.45
CA GLN A 237 -13.36 -9.33 -4.85
C GLN A 237 -12.16 -9.17 -5.78
N ASN A 238 -12.16 -9.91 -6.89
CA ASN A 238 -11.14 -9.76 -7.93
C ASN A 238 -11.33 -8.42 -8.68
N LEU A 239 -10.21 -7.80 -9.10
CA LEU A 239 -10.20 -6.62 -9.97
C LEU A 239 -10.63 -6.96 -11.40
#